data_92b6da5556530f848036e7df02f99781
#
_entry.id   92b6da5556530f848036e7df02f99781
#
_cell.length_a   1.000
_cell.length_b   1.000
_cell.length_c   1.000
_cell.angle_alpha   90.00
_cell.angle_beta   90.00
_cell.angle_gamma   90.00
#
_symmetry.space_group_name_H-M   'P 1'
#
loop_
_entity.id
_entity.type
_entity.pdbx_description
1 polymer ?
#
loop_
_entity_poly.entity_id
_entity_poly.type
_entity_poly.pdbx_seq_one_letter_code
_entity_poly.pdbx_strand_id
1 'polypeptide(L)'
;MKFVKRKPLIILIAGRARSGKSILAEYLKKEYEKQNKKVIISPYTKYLKGYIEKITDKIIDEENKPRDLLQQISSKIIKEKLNKPDFFINRQIEDIEIYSFFADVILIPDVRFPDEITTIKEKFSNVISIGVIRENYVSPLTKEQREDITEIALNNYNNYDFKFENTENTNIQEAAKEFINKIEERR
;
A
#
# COMPACT_ATOMS: atom_id res chain seq x y z
N MET A 1 -6.92 -26.99 15.90
CA MET A 1 -5.94 -26.20 15.15
C MET A 1 -5.28 -25.24 16.13
N LYS A 2 -3.92 -25.25 16.25
CA LYS A 2 -3.24 -24.28 17.13
C LYS A 2 -2.87 -23.05 16.28
N PHE A 3 -3.39 -21.88 16.64
CA PHE A 3 -3.00 -20.62 16.01
C PHE A 3 -1.74 -20.09 16.70
N VAL A 4 -0.64 -20.01 15.97
CA VAL A 4 0.62 -19.44 16.46
C VAL A 4 0.89 -18.15 15.73
N LYS A 5 1.07 -17.05 16.47
CA LYS A 5 1.42 -15.75 15.91
C LYS A 5 2.82 -15.81 15.29
N ARG A 6 2.92 -15.46 14.02
CA ARG A 6 4.18 -15.39 13.26
C ARG A 6 4.71 -13.96 13.27
N LYS A 7 5.91 -13.78 12.75
CA LYS A 7 6.48 -12.46 12.43
C LYS A 7 6.56 -12.31 10.91
N PRO A 8 5.45 -12.00 10.23
CA PRO A 8 5.45 -11.89 8.78
C PRO A 8 6.39 -10.79 8.32
N LEU A 9 6.91 -10.91 7.10
CA LEU A 9 7.51 -9.79 6.40
C LEU A 9 6.39 -8.84 5.95
N ILE A 10 6.47 -7.58 6.35
CA ILE A 10 5.53 -6.54 5.95
C ILE A 10 6.22 -5.65 4.92
N ILE A 11 5.63 -5.54 3.72
CA ILE A 11 6.16 -4.69 2.65
C ILE A 11 5.19 -3.55 2.38
N LEU A 12 5.63 -2.35 2.70
CA LEU A 12 4.92 -1.10 2.45
C LEU A 12 5.33 -0.56 1.07
N ILE A 13 4.39 -0.45 0.14
CA ILE A 13 4.66 0.03 -1.21
C ILE A 13 4.02 1.41 -1.36
N ALA A 14 4.86 2.42 -1.43
CA ALA A 14 4.49 3.83 -1.41
C ALA A 14 4.67 4.50 -2.78
N GLY A 15 3.94 5.57 -3.03
CA GLY A 15 4.08 6.37 -4.26
C GLY A 15 2.76 6.94 -4.76
N ARG A 16 2.83 7.79 -5.79
CA ARG A 16 1.68 8.47 -6.39
C ARG A 16 0.70 7.50 -7.08
N ALA A 17 -0.49 7.98 -7.40
CA ALA A 17 -1.45 7.22 -8.20
C ALA A 17 -0.82 6.78 -9.54
N ARG A 18 -1.17 5.57 -9.97
CA ARG A 18 -0.71 4.98 -11.25
C ARG A 18 0.80 4.85 -11.40
N SER A 19 1.57 4.91 -10.31
CA SER A 19 3.02 4.66 -10.37
C SER A 19 3.40 3.18 -10.59
N GLY A 20 2.46 2.24 -10.52
CA GLY A 20 2.72 0.81 -10.69
C GLY A 20 2.75 -0.01 -9.40
N LYS A 21 2.44 0.59 -8.24
CA LYS A 21 2.45 -0.07 -6.92
C LYS A 21 1.66 -1.37 -6.86
N SER A 22 0.42 -1.35 -7.33
CA SER A 22 -0.46 -2.54 -7.29
C SER A 22 0.08 -3.65 -8.17
N ILE A 23 0.64 -3.31 -9.35
CA ILE A 23 1.25 -4.28 -10.25
C ILE A 23 2.49 -4.90 -9.60
N LEU A 24 3.34 -4.08 -8.99
CA LEU A 24 4.50 -4.56 -8.24
C LEU A 24 4.09 -5.51 -7.11
N ALA A 25 3.03 -5.16 -6.35
CA ALA A 25 2.51 -6.01 -5.28
C ALA A 25 2.04 -7.37 -5.78
N GLU A 26 1.34 -7.41 -6.92
CA GLU A 26 0.87 -8.67 -7.52
C GLU A 26 2.04 -9.54 -8.00
N TYR A 27 3.11 -8.96 -8.57
CA TYR A 27 4.28 -9.74 -8.95
C TYR A 27 5.07 -10.22 -7.72
N LEU A 28 5.26 -9.40 -6.70
CA LEU A 28 5.86 -9.80 -5.43
C LEU A 28 5.08 -10.97 -4.81
N LYS A 29 3.75 -10.87 -4.79
CA LYS A 29 2.89 -11.97 -4.31
C LYS A 29 3.16 -13.26 -5.06
N LYS A 30 3.12 -13.22 -6.41
CA LYS A 30 3.36 -14.40 -7.25
C LYS A 30 4.74 -15.02 -7.01
N GLU A 31 5.78 -14.20 -6.87
CA GLU A 31 7.14 -14.71 -6.63
C GLU A 31 7.29 -15.32 -5.23
N TYR A 32 6.72 -14.73 -4.18
CA TYR A 32 6.71 -15.33 -2.85
C TYR A 32 5.85 -16.61 -2.77
N GLU A 33 4.73 -16.66 -3.46
CA GLU A 33 3.89 -17.87 -3.54
C GLU A 33 4.61 -19.04 -4.23
N LYS A 34 5.49 -18.78 -5.22
CA LYS A 34 6.38 -19.81 -5.81
C LYS A 34 7.36 -20.39 -4.79
N GLN A 35 7.71 -19.64 -3.75
CA GLN A 35 8.53 -20.08 -2.63
C GLN A 35 7.69 -20.73 -1.51
N ASN A 36 6.44 -21.12 -1.77
CA ASN A 36 5.49 -21.66 -0.80
C ASN A 36 5.20 -20.72 0.40
N LYS A 37 5.34 -19.41 0.22
CA LYS A 37 4.96 -18.40 1.23
C LYS A 37 3.49 -18.04 1.08
N LYS A 38 2.79 -17.94 2.21
CA LYS A 38 1.42 -17.42 2.22
C LYS A 38 1.46 -15.89 2.23
N VAL A 39 0.92 -15.27 1.18
CA VAL A 39 0.94 -13.83 0.99
C VAL A 39 -0.47 -13.25 1.11
N ILE A 40 -0.59 -12.14 1.83
CA ILE A 40 -1.83 -11.35 1.92
C ILE A 40 -1.55 -9.94 1.39
N ILE A 41 -2.37 -9.47 0.44
CA ILE A 41 -2.40 -8.06 0.02
C ILE A 41 -3.49 -7.35 0.84
N SER A 42 -3.11 -6.31 1.56
CA SER A 42 -3.99 -5.57 2.49
C SER A 42 -3.90 -4.06 2.26
N PRO A 43 -4.59 -3.51 1.24
CA PRO A 43 -4.57 -2.07 0.98
C PRO A 43 -5.39 -1.29 2.02
N TYR A 44 -4.96 -0.06 2.35
CA TYR A 44 -5.73 0.88 3.18
C TYR A 44 -7.10 1.21 2.56
N THR A 45 -7.15 1.30 1.23
CA THR A 45 -8.38 1.63 0.50
C THR A 45 -9.47 0.59 0.61
N LYS A 46 -9.21 -0.62 1.11
CA LYS A 46 -10.25 -1.66 1.31
C LYS A 46 -11.39 -1.20 2.23
N TYR A 47 -11.06 -0.42 3.26
CA TYR A 47 -12.07 0.13 4.17
C TYR A 47 -12.96 1.16 3.49
N LEU A 48 -12.33 2.07 2.73
CA LEU A 48 -13.06 3.09 1.96
C LEU A 48 -13.95 2.47 0.89
N LYS A 49 -13.43 1.48 0.16
CA LYS A 49 -14.21 0.72 -0.82
C LYS A 49 -15.44 0.09 -0.15
N GLY A 50 -15.25 -0.60 0.97
CA GLY A 50 -16.35 -1.20 1.71
C GLY A 50 -17.42 -0.20 2.19
N TYR A 51 -17.04 1.00 2.61
CA TYR A 51 -18.00 2.05 2.95
C TYR A 51 -18.76 2.54 1.72
N ILE A 52 -18.07 2.81 0.61
CA ILE A 52 -18.69 3.30 -0.61
C ILE A 52 -19.66 2.25 -1.20
N GLU A 53 -19.25 0.99 -1.23
CA GLU A 53 -20.10 -0.11 -1.70
C GLU A 53 -21.39 -0.20 -0.87
N LYS A 54 -21.29 -0.02 0.46
CA LYS A 54 -22.47 0.00 1.33
C LYS A 54 -23.35 1.22 1.16
N ILE A 55 -22.77 2.39 0.87
CA ILE A 55 -23.51 3.65 0.69
C ILE A 55 -24.18 3.71 -0.69
N THR A 56 -23.54 3.14 -1.71
CA THR A 56 -23.97 3.29 -3.11
C THR A 56 -24.60 2.03 -3.71
N ASP A 57 -24.56 0.90 -3.01
CA ASP A 57 -24.94 -0.43 -3.49
C ASP A 57 -24.23 -0.85 -4.80
N LYS A 58 -23.01 -0.30 -5.03
CA LYS A 58 -22.19 -0.58 -6.21
C LYS A 58 -20.87 -1.20 -5.82
N ILE A 59 -20.44 -2.23 -6.57
CA ILE A 59 -19.09 -2.81 -6.43
C ILE A 59 -18.06 -1.83 -7.01
N ILE A 60 -16.98 -1.60 -6.26
CA ILE A 60 -15.89 -0.69 -6.64
C ILE A 60 -14.70 -1.49 -7.16
N ASP A 61 -14.37 -1.32 -8.43
CA ASP A 61 -13.18 -1.86 -9.08
C ASP A 61 -12.21 -0.74 -9.53
N GLU A 62 -11.18 -1.08 -10.28
CA GLU A 62 -10.20 -0.08 -10.75
C GLU A 62 -10.71 0.78 -11.91
N GLU A 63 -11.72 0.32 -12.67
CA GLU A 63 -12.28 1.03 -13.82
C GLU A 63 -13.27 2.10 -13.36
N ASN A 64 -14.11 1.77 -12.37
CA ASN A 64 -15.18 2.62 -11.87
C ASN A 64 -14.87 3.32 -10.54
N LYS A 65 -13.59 3.35 -10.12
CA LYS A 65 -13.14 3.88 -8.83
C LYS A 65 -13.52 5.36 -8.63
N PRO A 66 -14.45 5.69 -7.72
CA PRO A 66 -14.92 7.05 -7.50
C PRO A 66 -13.91 7.82 -6.63
N ARG A 67 -12.85 8.35 -7.25
CA ARG A 67 -11.72 8.97 -6.53
C ARG A 67 -12.16 10.14 -5.65
N ASP A 68 -13.03 11.00 -6.15
CA ASP A 68 -13.51 12.17 -5.41
C ASP A 68 -14.27 11.75 -4.14
N LEU A 69 -15.09 10.71 -4.23
CA LEU A 69 -15.83 10.19 -3.08
C LEU A 69 -14.89 9.52 -2.07
N LEU A 70 -13.87 8.78 -2.55
CA LEU A 70 -12.82 8.21 -1.70
C LEU A 70 -12.08 9.30 -0.92
N GLN A 71 -11.68 10.39 -1.59
CA GLN A 71 -11.01 11.52 -0.97
C GLN A 71 -11.92 12.25 0.03
N GLN A 72 -13.19 12.51 -0.35
CA GLN A 72 -14.15 13.15 0.55
C GLN A 72 -14.38 12.33 1.82
N ILE A 73 -14.58 11.02 1.73
CA ILE A 73 -14.79 10.18 2.90
C ILE A 73 -13.52 10.12 3.76
N SER A 74 -12.35 9.92 3.15
CA SER A 74 -11.10 9.77 3.90
C SER A 74 -10.67 11.06 4.58
N SER A 75 -10.67 12.17 3.88
CA SER A 75 -10.14 13.45 4.39
C SER A 75 -11.22 14.22 5.14
N LYS A 76 -12.34 14.58 4.48
CA LYS A 76 -13.33 15.47 5.08
C LYS A 76 -14.20 14.80 6.13
N ILE A 77 -14.59 13.53 5.94
CA ILE A 77 -15.47 12.86 6.91
C ILE A 77 -14.61 12.26 8.03
N ILE A 78 -13.71 11.35 7.71
CA ILE A 78 -13.00 10.56 8.74
C ILE A 78 -11.99 11.44 9.48
N LYS A 79 -11.07 12.10 8.76
CA LYS A 79 -10.00 12.88 9.43
C LYS A 79 -10.53 14.17 10.06
N GLU A 80 -11.32 14.97 9.33
CA GLU A 80 -11.76 16.27 9.80
C GLU A 80 -13.02 16.19 10.68
N LYS A 81 -14.17 15.72 10.13
CA LYS A 81 -15.45 15.77 10.87
C LYS A 81 -15.50 14.80 12.05
N LEU A 82 -14.95 13.60 11.91
CA LEU A 82 -14.90 12.61 12.99
C LEU A 82 -13.64 12.75 13.86
N ASN A 83 -12.71 13.66 13.50
CA ASN A 83 -11.43 13.86 14.19
C ASN A 83 -10.65 12.56 14.44
N LYS A 84 -10.52 11.73 13.38
CA LYS A 84 -9.81 10.44 13.42
C LYS A 84 -8.67 10.41 12.39
N PRO A 85 -7.59 11.19 12.57
CA PRO A 85 -6.49 11.24 11.60
C PRO A 85 -5.82 9.89 11.39
N ASP A 86 -5.68 9.08 12.45
CA ASP A 86 -4.98 7.79 12.44
C ASP A 86 -5.90 6.59 12.16
N PHE A 87 -7.14 6.84 11.72
CA PHE A 87 -8.14 5.77 11.53
C PHE A 87 -7.62 4.62 10.67
N PHE A 88 -7.02 4.94 9.52
CA PHE A 88 -6.55 3.90 8.58
C PHE A 88 -5.32 3.18 9.11
N ILE A 89 -4.40 3.90 9.75
CA ILE A 89 -3.18 3.32 10.36
C ILE A 89 -3.58 2.31 11.45
N ASN A 90 -4.49 2.70 12.34
CA ASN A 90 -4.96 1.82 13.42
C ASN A 90 -5.65 0.57 12.87
N ARG A 91 -6.52 0.71 11.85
CA ARG A 91 -7.14 -0.42 11.19
C ARG A 91 -6.13 -1.35 10.54
N GLN A 92 -5.12 -0.80 9.90
CA GLN A 92 -4.07 -1.60 9.25
C GLN A 92 -3.22 -2.35 10.30
N ILE A 93 -2.97 -1.75 11.46
CA ILE A 93 -2.29 -2.41 12.58
C ILE A 93 -3.11 -3.63 13.06
N GLU A 94 -4.42 -3.45 13.30
CA GLU A 94 -5.33 -4.54 13.68
C GLU A 94 -5.30 -5.69 12.65
N ASP A 95 -5.34 -5.35 11.36
CA ASP A 95 -5.25 -6.33 10.29
C ASP A 95 -3.93 -7.10 10.28
N ILE A 96 -2.80 -6.39 10.41
CA ILE A 96 -1.47 -7.01 10.47
C ILE A 96 -1.40 -7.98 11.66
N GLU A 97 -1.94 -7.59 12.82
CA GLU A 97 -1.98 -8.44 14.00
C GLU A 97 -2.77 -9.73 13.74
N ILE A 98 -3.94 -9.65 13.09
CA ILE A 98 -4.75 -10.81 12.71
C ILE A 98 -4.04 -11.65 11.65
N TYR A 99 -3.54 -11.02 10.58
CA TYR A 99 -2.89 -11.71 9.48
C TYR A 99 -1.57 -12.38 9.90
N SER A 100 -0.94 -11.91 10.97
CA SER A 100 0.26 -12.53 11.55
C SER A 100 0.04 -13.98 12.01
N PHE A 101 -1.19 -14.42 12.19
CA PHE A 101 -1.48 -15.84 12.46
C PHE A 101 -1.55 -16.70 11.20
N PHE A 102 -1.63 -16.10 10.03
CA PHE A 102 -1.93 -16.80 8.78
C PHE A 102 -0.93 -16.56 7.65
N ALA A 103 -0.31 -15.39 7.59
CA ALA A 103 0.57 -15.00 6.50
C ALA A 103 2.06 -15.10 6.86
N ASP A 104 2.87 -15.36 5.83
CA ASP A 104 4.33 -15.23 5.89
C ASP A 104 4.78 -13.85 5.38
N VAL A 105 4.00 -13.26 4.45
CA VAL A 105 4.24 -11.93 3.89
C VAL A 105 2.93 -11.15 3.82
N ILE A 106 2.98 -9.87 4.19
CA ILE A 106 1.85 -8.92 4.07
C ILE A 106 2.31 -7.77 3.19
N LEU A 107 1.59 -7.53 2.09
CA LEU A 107 1.86 -6.43 1.14
C LEU A 107 0.81 -5.33 1.31
N ILE A 108 1.27 -4.09 1.49
CA ILE A 108 0.42 -2.91 1.62
C ILE A 108 0.72 -1.96 0.45
N PRO A 109 -0.03 -2.02 -0.67
CA PRO A 109 0.36 -1.43 -1.96
C PRO A 109 -0.11 0.00 -2.19
N ASP A 110 -0.68 0.67 -1.20
CA ASP A 110 -1.30 1.98 -1.40
C ASP A 110 -0.94 3.01 -0.32
N VAL A 111 0.28 2.90 0.21
CA VAL A 111 0.84 3.85 1.18
C VAL A 111 0.94 5.25 0.56
N ARG A 112 0.44 6.26 1.29
CA ARG A 112 0.31 7.65 0.83
C ARG A 112 0.93 8.70 1.74
N PHE A 113 1.16 8.35 3.01
CA PHE A 113 1.63 9.29 4.02
C PHE A 113 2.89 8.78 4.71
N PRO A 114 3.82 9.68 5.10
CA PRO A 114 4.99 9.31 5.90
C PRO A 114 4.63 8.57 7.19
N ASP A 115 3.56 9.00 7.87
CA ASP A 115 3.12 8.42 9.14
C ASP A 115 2.67 6.96 9.00
N GLU A 116 2.12 6.57 7.83
CA GLU A 116 1.78 5.18 7.53
C GLU A 116 3.02 4.28 7.50
N ILE A 117 4.18 4.83 7.10
CA ILE A 117 5.45 4.11 7.08
C ILE A 117 6.07 4.07 8.47
N THR A 118 6.19 5.22 9.11
CA THR A 118 6.89 5.35 10.42
C THR A 118 6.17 4.58 11.50
N THR A 119 4.85 4.73 11.63
CA THR A 119 4.07 4.04 12.67
C THR A 119 4.10 2.52 12.51
N ILE A 120 4.00 2.00 11.28
CA ILE A 120 4.09 0.55 11.06
C ILE A 120 5.50 0.04 11.36
N LYS A 121 6.56 0.78 10.98
CA LYS A 121 7.96 0.42 11.30
C LYS A 121 8.25 0.46 12.80
N GLU A 122 7.65 1.37 13.54
CA GLU A 122 7.78 1.44 15.01
C GLU A 122 7.06 0.28 15.71
N LYS A 123 5.91 -0.13 15.18
CA LYS A 123 5.08 -1.19 15.78
C LYS A 123 5.57 -2.60 15.48
N PHE A 124 6.15 -2.83 14.30
CA PHE A 124 6.53 -4.16 13.82
C PHE A 124 8.01 -4.21 13.41
N SER A 125 8.70 -5.27 13.81
CA SER A 125 10.16 -5.39 13.64
C SER A 125 10.62 -5.83 12.24
N ASN A 126 9.73 -6.38 11.40
CA ASN A 126 10.07 -6.97 10.11
C ASN A 126 9.34 -6.22 8.98
N VAL A 127 9.66 -4.95 8.81
CA VAL A 127 8.99 -4.03 7.87
C VAL A 127 10.00 -3.48 6.87
N ILE A 128 9.63 -3.55 5.60
CA ILE A 128 10.36 -2.98 4.47
C ILE A 128 9.47 -1.96 3.76
N SER A 129 10.03 -0.82 3.39
CA SER A 129 9.35 0.20 2.59
C SER A 129 9.98 0.35 1.20
N ILE A 130 9.14 0.33 0.16
CA ILE A 130 9.53 0.53 -1.24
C ILE A 130 8.85 1.80 -1.75
N GLY A 131 9.63 2.80 -2.15
CA GLY A 131 9.13 3.99 -2.84
C GLY A 131 9.08 3.75 -4.35
N VAL A 132 7.89 3.75 -4.95
CA VAL A 132 7.70 3.58 -6.40
C VAL A 132 7.60 4.93 -7.07
N ILE A 133 8.57 5.25 -7.91
CA ILE A 133 8.69 6.50 -8.66
C ILE A 133 8.38 6.21 -10.13
N ARG A 134 7.56 7.02 -10.75
CA ARG A 134 7.33 6.99 -12.20
C ARG A 134 7.56 8.36 -12.77
N GLU A 135 8.77 8.55 -13.27
CA GLU A 135 9.16 9.81 -13.93
C GLU A 135 8.53 9.92 -15.31
N ASN A 136 8.40 11.16 -15.78
CA ASN A 136 7.88 11.49 -17.13
C ASN A 136 6.49 10.95 -17.46
N TYR A 137 5.70 10.56 -16.44
CA TYR A 137 4.35 10.07 -16.63
C TYR A 137 3.33 11.22 -16.55
N VAL A 138 2.59 11.41 -17.64
CA VAL A 138 1.47 12.34 -17.65
C VAL A 138 0.29 11.70 -16.92
N SER A 139 0.05 12.18 -15.71
CA SER A 139 -1.07 11.66 -14.89
C SER A 139 -2.42 12.06 -15.50
N PRO A 140 -3.35 11.11 -15.69
CA PRO A 140 -4.71 11.42 -16.15
C PRO A 140 -5.59 12.06 -15.07
N LEU A 141 -5.04 12.30 -13.87
CA LEU A 141 -5.73 12.99 -12.80
C LEU A 141 -5.97 14.46 -13.16
N THR A 142 -7.08 15.03 -12.68
CA THR A 142 -7.32 16.49 -12.78
C THR A 142 -6.25 17.25 -11.97
N LYS A 143 -6.18 18.57 -12.15
CA LYS A 143 -5.23 19.41 -11.41
C LYS A 143 -5.51 19.29 -9.90
N GLU A 144 -6.76 19.40 -9.51
CA GLU A 144 -7.22 19.30 -8.11
C GLU A 144 -6.85 17.95 -7.49
N GLN A 145 -7.06 16.85 -8.23
CA GLN A 145 -6.70 15.51 -7.77
C GLN A 145 -5.19 15.33 -7.61
N ARG A 146 -4.36 15.96 -8.45
CA ARG A 146 -2.88 15.89 -8.35
C ARG A 146 -2.33 16.70 -7.18
N GLU A 147 -3.02 17.78 -6.80
CA GLU A 147 -2.65 18.66 -5.68
C GLU A 147 -3.24 18.16 -4.35
N ASP A 148 -4.07 17.11 -4.37
CA ASP A 148 -4.57 16.51 -3.14
C ASP A 148 -3.45 15.98 -2.25
N ILE A 149 -3.63 16.13 -0.95
CA ILE A 149 -2.62 15.73 0.04
C ILE A 149 -2.19 14.27 -0.10
N THR A 150 -3.09 13.38 -0.54
CA THR A 150 -2.79 11.96 -0.76
C THR A 150 -1.83 11.71 -1.94
N GLU A 151 -1.65 12.69 -2.83
CA GLU A 151 -0.73 12.59 -3.97
C GLU A 151 0.60 13.32 -3.72
N ILE A 152 0.63 14.29 -2.77
CA ILE A 152 1.81 15.14 -2.55
C ILE A 152 2.53 14.87 -1.23
N ALA A 153 1.89 14.22 -0.25
CA ALA A 153 2.46 14.02 1.09
C ALA A 153 3.82 13.30 1.09
N LEU A 154 4.08 12.44 0.11
CA LEU A 154 5.34 11.69 -0.03
C LEU A 154 6.37 12.37 -0.95
N ASN A 155 6.11 13.59 -1.49
CA ASN A 155 7.02 14.22 -2.46
C ASN A 155 8.43 14.45 -1.90
N ASN A 156 8.53 14.79 -0.62
CA ASN A 156 9.79 15.05 0.05
C ASN A 156 10.24 13.91 0.98
N TYR A 157 9.54 12.78 0.93
CA TYR A 157 9.91 11.62 1.74
C TYR A 157 10.96 10.78 1.03
N ASN A 158 12.13 10.64 1.64
CA ASN A 158 13.27 9.94 1.05
C ASN A 158 13.74 8.72 1.84
N ASN A 159 13.12 8.44 2.99
CA ASN A 159 13.56 7.39 3.92
C ASN A 159 12.92 6.02 3.62
N TYR A 160 12.93 5.62 2.34
CA TYR A 160 12.55 4.29 1.92
C TYR A 160 13.73 3.31 2.07
N ASP A 161 13.44 2.03 2.39
CA ASP A 161 14.48 0.98 2.37
C ASP A 161 14.95 0.69 0.95
N PHE A 162 14.02 0.76 -0.02
CA PHE A 162 14.30 0.61 -1.45
C PHE A 162 13.54 1.65 -2.27
N LYS A 163 14.13 2.06 -3.39
CA LYS A 163 13.45 2.87 -4.42
C LYS A 163 13.31 2.03 -5.69
N PHE A 164 12.18 2.14 -6.33
CA PHE A 164 11.86 1.49 -7.60
C PHE A 164 11.44 2.54 -8.62
N GLU A 165 12.24 2.69 -9.67
CA GLU A 165 11.93 3.56 -10.80
C GLU A 165 11.20 2.77 -11.87
N ASN A 166 9.91 3.08 -12.03
CA ASN A 166 9.05 2.46 -13.02
C ASN A 166 9.02 3.32 -14.28
N THR A 167 9.83 2.97 -15.28
CA THR A 167 9.88 3.59 -16.59
C THR A 167 9.08 2.78 -17.61
N GLU A 168 8.90 3.31 -18.83
CA GLU A 168 8.22 2.59 -19.90
C GLU A 168 8.90 1.26 -20.28
N ASN A 169 10.22 1.17 -20.09
CA ASN A 169 11.02 -0.01 -20.40
C ASN A 169 11.18 -0.96 -19.21
N THR A 170 10.58 -0.66 -18.05
CA THR A 170 10.79 -1.46 -16.84
C THR A 170 9.99 -2.75 -16.89
N ASN A 171 10.68 -3.88 -16.79
CA ASN A 171 10.04 -5.16 -16.54
C ASN A 171 9.75 -5.32 -15.04
N ILE A 172 8.52 -5.00 -14.65
CA ILE A 172 8.11 -5.05 -13.22
C ILE A 172 8.22 -6.46 -12.64
N GLN A 173 8.04 -7.50 -13.45
CA GLN A 173 8.18 -8.89 -12.99
C GLN A 173 9.64 -9.21 -12.62
N GLU A 174 10.62 -8.78 -13.41
CA GLU A 174 12.04 -8.93 -13.10
C GLU A 174 12.42 -8.11 -11.88
N ALA A 175 11.95 -6.87 -11.81
CA ALA A 175 12.16 -6.00 -10.65
C ALA A 175 11.62 -6.64 -9.35
N ALA A 176 10.46 -7.30 -9.39
CA ALA A 176 9.92 -7.99 -8.23
C ALA A 176 10.84 -9.12 -7.74
N LYS A 177 11.45 -9.89 -8.64
CA LYS A 177 12.43 -10.94 -8.29
C LYS A 177 13.69 -10.35 -7.66
N GLU A 178 14.22 -9.27 -8.26
CA GLU A 178 15.39 -8.58 -7.72
C GLU A 178 15.12 -8.01 -6.33
N PHE A 179 13.94 -7.44 -6.08
CA PHE A 179 13.58 -6.94 -4.76
C PHE A 179 13.53 -8.06 -3.71
N ILE A 180 12.99 -9.23 -4.05
CA ILE A 180 12.97 -10.36 -3.13
C ILE A 180 14.40 -10.75 -2.77
N ASN A 181 15.30 -10.90 -3.74
CA ASN A 181 16.70 -11.23 -3.49
C ASN A 181 17.37 -10.18 -2.58
N LYS A 182 17.22 -8.89 -2.89
CA LYS A 182 17.75 -7.79 -2.06
C LYS A 182 17.17 -7.75 -0.64
N ILE A 183 15.91 -8.11 -0.48
CA ILE A 183 15.26 -8.18 0.84
C ILE A 183 15.80 -9.38 1.62
N GLU A 184 16.01 -10.51 0.99
CA GLU A 184 16.55 -11.72 1.62
C GLU A 184 18.03 -11.55 2.03
N GLU A 185 18.83 -10.89 1.19
CA GLU A 185 20.25 -10.54 1.50
C GLU A 185 20.38 -9.59 2.70
N ARG A 186 19.35 -8.74 2.96
CA ARG A 186 19.36 -7.77 4.07
C ARG A 186 18.91 -8.37 5.39
N ARG A 187 18.31 -9.55 5.40
CA ARG A 187 17.74 -10.22 6.59
C ARG A 187 18.70 -11.20 7.23
#